data_5649e44e57897e359e2bae426cb027bf
#
_entry.id   5649e44e57897e359e2bae426cb027bf
#
_cell.length_a   1.000
_cell.length_b   1.000
_cell.length_c   1.000
_cell.angle_alpha   90.00
_cell.angle_beta   90.00
_cell.angle_gamma   90.00
#
_symmetry.space_group_name_H-M   'P 1'
#
loop_
_entity.id
_entity.type
_entity.pdbx_description
1 polymer ?
#
loop_
_entity_poly.entity_id
_entity_poly.type
_entity_poly.pdbx_seq_one_letter_code
_entity_poly.pdbx_strand_id
1 'polypeptide(L)'
;QLASVRNTIDTRDKFYDEEMNFWNEATPQLQECQNAWSRAMLDSPFRADFTAEYGDLMFVNAEIADKAFSPDILDEMAQENKLTTEYGKLIASAQIPFEGGVYTLSQLSPFKNDPDDARRLAAWKAEGAWYKEHGAEFDGLYDQLVHLRDTMGKKLGYEGYTTLGYYRMGRNCYTKADVEKFRAAVVKYIVPLADSIY
;
A
#
# COMPACT_ATOMS: atom_id res chain seq x y z
N GLN A 1 6.81 -0.45 -14.96
CA GLN A 1 6.28 -1.83 -14.76
C GLN A 1 7.35 -2.90 -14.95
N LEU A 2 8.12 -2.93 -16.06
CA LEU A 2 9.12 -3.98 -16.28
C LEU A 2 10.20 -4.00 -15.19
N ALA A 3 10.75 -2.85 -14.82
CA ALA A 3 11.75 -2.73 -13.75
C ALA A 3 11.20 -3.28 -12.42
N SER A 4 9.96 -2.90 -12.04
CA SER A 4 9.30 -3.38 -10.82
C SER A 4 9.11 -4.90 -10.84
N VAL A 5 8.61 -5.48 -11.94
CA VAL A 5 8.43 -6.93 -12.07
C VAL A 5 9.77 -7.67 -11.95
N ARG A 6 10.81 -7.19 -12.62
CA ARG A 6 12.15 -7.81 -12.57
C ARG A 6 12.80 -7.71 -11.20
N ASN A 7 12.70 -6.55 -10.55
CA ASN A 7 13.19 -6.38 -9.18
C ASN A 7 12.45 -7.28 -8.18
N THR A 8 11.14 -7.51 -8.37
CA THR A 8 10.37 -8.43 -7.51
C THR A 8 10.82 -9.90 -7.66
N ILE A 9 11.35 -10.29 -8.84
CA ILE A 9 11.88 -11.65 -9.06
C ILE A 9 13.19 -11.88 -8.29
N ASP A 10 14.10 -10.90 -8.32
CA ASP A 10 15.34 -10.92 -7.52
C ASP A 10 15.71 -9.50 -7.08
N THR A 11 15.44 -9.18 -5.83
CA THR A 11 15.74 -7.87 -5.22
C THR A 11 17.24 -7.60 -5.07
N ARG A 12 18.11 -8.57 -5.36
CA ARG A 12 19.58 -8.45 -5.30
C ARG A 12 20.20 -8.11 -6.65
N ASP A 13 19.39 -8.13 -7.73
CA ASP A 13 19.85 -7.70 -9.05
C ASP A 13 20.12 -6.20 -9.05
N LYS A 14 21.41 -5.82 -9.13
CA LYS A 14 21.84 -4.43 -9.01
C LYS A 14 21.26 -3.53 -10.09
N PHE A 15 21.12 -4.03 -11.33
CA PHE A 15 20.57 -3.25 -12.43
C PHE A 15 19.12 -2.87 -12.15
N TYR A 16 18.28 -3.85 -11.77
CA TYR A 16 16.88 -3.59 -11.48
C TYR A 16 16.66 -2.87 -10.13
N ASP A 17 17.59 -2.97 -9.20
CA ASP A 17 17.57 -2.15 -7.99
C ASP A 17 17.86 -0.67 -8.28
N GLU A 18 18.84 -0.38 -9.13
CA GLU A 18 19.13 0.98 -9.62
C GLU A 18 17.95 1.54 -10.44
N GLU A 19 17.33 0.75 -11.31
CA GLU A 19 16.12 1.12 -12.03
C GLU A 19 14.95 1.44 -11.08
N MET A 20 14.76 0.67 -10.01
CA MET A 20 13.73 0.96 -8.99
C MET A 20 14.00 2.27 -8.26
N ASN A 21 15.26 2.54 -7.90
CA ASN A 21 15.64 3.81 -7.27
C ASN A 21 15.35 4.99 -8.19
N PHE A 22 15.68 4.88 -9.49
CA PHE A 22 15.34 5.90 -10.49
C PHE A 22 13.79 6.13 -10.54
N TRP A 23 13.01 5.06 -10.65
CA TRP A 23 11.57 5.17 -10.75
C TRP A 23 10.89 5.67 -9.47
N ASN A 24 11.45 5.37 -8.28
CA ASN A 24 10.97 5.92 -7.02
C ASN A 24 11.06 7.46 -6.98
N GLU A 25 12.05 8.04 -7.63
CA GLU A 25 12.25 9.49 -7.74
C GLU A 25 11.49 10.12 -8.92
N ALA A 26 11.45 9.44 -10.06
CA ALA A 26 10.84 9.95 -11.28
C ALA A 26 9.30 9.88 -11.29
N THR A 27 8.72 8.85 -10.65
CA THR A 27 7.26 8.63 -10.67
C THR A 27 6.46 9.81 -10.10
N PRO A 28 6.84 10.44 -8.96
CA PRO A 28 6.13 11.62 -8.46
C PRO A 28 6.11 12.79 -9.45
N GLN A 29 7.20 13.01 -10.20
CA GLN A 29 7.28 14.06 -11.23
C GLN A 29 6.35 13.77 -12.40
N LEU A 30 6.22 12.51 -12.81
CA LEU A 30 5.25 12.09 -13.83
C LEU A 30 3.81 12.27 -13.33
N GLN A 31 3.58 12.07 -12.05
CA GLN A 31 2.27 12.29 -11.42
C GLN A 31 1.84 13.76 -11.52
N GLU A 32 2.78 14.70 -11.42
CA GLU A 32 2.52 16.13 -11.65
C GLU A 32 1.96 16.41 -13.04
N CYS A 33 2.58 15.81 -14.08
CA CYS A 33 2.08 15.94 -15.45
C CYS A 33 0.67 15.33 -15.62
N GLN A 34 0.41 14.18 -14.99
CA GLN A 34 -0.90 13.55 -15.01
C GLN A 34 -1.96 14.40 -14.30
N ASN A 35 -1.59 15.02 -13.18
CA ASN A 35 -2.48 15.89 -12.44
C ASN A 35 -2.80 17.17 -13.24
N ALA A 36 -1.80 17.79 -13.91
CA ALA A 36 -2.03 18.94 -14.79
C ALA A 36 -3.00 18.60 -15.93
N TRP A 37 -2.87 17.41 -16.53
CA TRP A 37 -3.82 16.95 -17.56
C TRP A 37 -5.23 16.74 -16.99
N SER A 38 -5.34 16.13 -15.79
CA SER A 38 -6.63 15.92 -15.12
C SER A 38 -7.32 17.23 -14.80
N ARG A 39 -6.59 18.25 -14.34
CA ARG A 39 -7.12 19.61 -14.12
C ARG A 39 -7.62 20.24 -15.41
N ALA A 40 -6.85 20.17 -16.50
CA ALA A 40 -7.29 20.67 -17.80
C ALA A 40 -8.58 19.99 -18.30
N MET A 41 -8.75 18.69 -18.01
CA MET A 41 -9.97 17.96 -18.29
C MET A 41 -11.15 18.43 -17.41
N LEU A 42 -10.93 18.65 -16.12
CA LEU A 42 -11.95 19.15 -15.19
C LEU A 42 -12.45 20.55 -15.58
N ASP A 43 -11.55 21.41 -16.03
CA ASP A 43 -11.84 22.79 -16.46
C ASP A 43 -12.33 22.87 -17.91
N SER A 44 -12.50 21.75 -18.60
CA SER A 44 -12.91 21.70 -20.00
C SER A 44 -14.32 22.27 -20.18
N PRO A 45 -14.54 23.16 -21.17
CA PRO A 45 -15.87 23.67 -21.51
C PRO A 45 -16.81 22.57 -22.04
N PHE A 46 -16.27 21.42 -22.46
CA PHE A 46 -17.01 20.26 -22.97
C PHE A 46 -17.37 19.26 -21.88
N ARG A 47 -17.11 19.56 -20.61
CA ARG A 47 -17.38 18.64 -19.49
C ARG A 47 -18.83 18.15 -19.48
N ALA A 48 -19.79 19.04 -19.72
CA ALA A 48 -21.21 18.69 -19.74
C ALA A 48 -21.56 17.70 -20.85
N ASP A 49 -20.98 17.88 -22.04
CA ASP A 49 -21.21 17.01 -23.21
C ASP A 49 -20.63 15.62 -22.95
N PHE A 50 -19.41 15.53 -22.42
CA PHE A 50 -18.79 14.27 -22.03
C PHE A 50 -19.59 13.56 -20.94
N THR A 51 -20.07 14.30 -19.94
CA THR A 51 -20.89 13.72 -18.86
C THR A 51 -22.21 13.15 -19.40
N ALA A 52 -22.83 13.83 -20.37
CA ALA A 52 -24.07 13.36 -20.99
C ALA A 52 -23.86 12.07 -21.81
N GLU A 53 -22.69 11.90 -22.44
CA GLU A 53 -22.38 10.74 -23.29
C GLU A 53 -21.81 9.56 -22.50
N TYR A 54 -20.89 9.80 -21.54
CA TYR A 54 -20.10 8.75 -20.88
C TYR A 54 -20.35 8.64 -19.35
N GLY A 55 -21.21 9.50 -18.80
CA GLY A 55 -21.41 9.60 -17.35
C GLY A 55 -20.36 10.47 -16.64
N ASP A 56 -20.56 10.68 -15.36
CA ASP A 56 -19.75 11.60 -14.54
C ASP A 56 -18.54 10.94 -13.84
N LEU A 57 -18.46 9.61 -13.83
CA LEU A 57 -17.46 8.87 -13.05
C LEU A 57 -16.01 9.27 -13.35
N MET A 58 -15.72 9.59 -14.60
CA MET A 58 -14.39 10.05 -15.03
C MET A 58 -14.01 11.34 -14.31
N PHE A 59 -14.92 12.30 -14.23
CA PHE A 59 -14.71 13.58 -13.56
C PHE A 59 -14.65 13.45 -12.04
N VAL A 60 -15.51 12.62 -11.45
CA VAL A 60 -15.46 12.29 -10.02
C VAL A 60 -14.09 11.72 -9.63
N ASN A 61 -13.56 10.78 -10.42
CA ASN A 61 -12.24 10.21 -10.18
C ASN A 61 -11.11 11.24 -10.35
N ALA A 62 -11.21 12.13 -11.34
CA ALA A 62 -10.24 13.20 -11.54
C ALA A 62 -10.25 14.22 -10.38
N GLU A 63 -11.42 14.58 -9.86
CA GLU A 63 -11.57 15.44 -8.68
C GLU A 63 -10.96 14.80 -7.42
N ILE A 64 -11.13 13.49 -7.27
CA ILE A 64 -10.51 12.75 -6.14
C ILE A 64 -8.99 12.70 -6.31
N ALA A 65 -8.49 12.46 -7.51
CA ALA A 65 -7.06 12.44 -7.81
C ALA A 65 -6.42 13.82 -7.56
N ASP A 66 -7.10 14.91 -7.92
CA ASP A 66 -6.63 16.27 -7.64
C ASP A 66 -6.53 16.58 -6.14
N LYS A 67 -7.46 16.09 -5.33
CA LYS A 67 -7.41 16.18 -3.86
C LYS A 67 -6.30 15.33 -3.22
N ALA A 68 -5.77 14.37 -3.94
CA ALA A 68 -4.74 13.45 -3.45
C ALA A 68 -3.31 13.92 -3.76
N PHE A 69 -3.12 15.01 -4.50
CA PHE A 69 -1.84 15.44 -5.02
C PHE A 69 -1.62 16.95 -4.90
N SER A 70 -0.38 17.34 -4.56
CA SER A 70 0.18 18.68 -4.74
C SER A 70 1.69 18.56 -5.01
N PRO A 71 2.30 19.48 -5.79
CA PRO A 71 3.75 19.56 -5.89
C PRO A 71 4.48 19.69 -4.54
N ASP A 72 3.80 20.20 -3.50
CA ASP A 72 4.37 20.37 -2.16
C ASP A 72 4.71 19.05 -1.44
N ILE A 73 4.23 17.91 -1.95
CA ILE A 73 4.48 16.59 -1.36
C ILE A 73 5.35 15.68 -2.25
N LEU A 74 5.98 16.19 -3.30
CA LEU A 74 6.78 15.39 -4.23
C LEU A 74 7.94 14.67 -3.53
N ASP A 75 8.64 15.36 -2.64
CA ASP A 75 9.76 14.79 -1.88
C ASP A 75 9.29 13.66 -0.95
N GLU A 76 8.16 13.86 -0.28
CA GLU A 76 7.56 12.85 0.58
C GLU A 76 7.10 11.64 -0.24
N MET A 77 6.53 11.84 -1.43
CA MET A 77 6.14 10.75 -2.32
C MET A 77 7.35 9.93 -2.77
N ALA A 78 8.46 10.57 -3.12
CA ALA A 78 9.71 9.89 -3.46
C ALA A 78 10.25 9.09 -2.25
N GLN A 79 10.22 9.69 -1.06
CA GLN A 79 10.65 9.01 0.16
C GLN A 79 9.72 7.84 0.53
N GLU A 80 8.40 7.99 0.37
CA GLU A 80 7.43 6.91 0.57
C GLU A 80 7.71 5.72 -0.35
N ASN A 81 8.00 5.99 -1.63
CA ASN A 81 8.36 4.96 -2.59
C ASN A 81 9.62 4.19 -2.16
N LYS A 82 10.66 4.89 -1.68
CA LYS A 82 11.90 4.29 -1.16
C LYS A 82 11.62 3.40 0.05
N LEU A 83 10.91 3.91 1.05
CA LEU A 83 10.56 3.13 2.26
C LEU A 83 9.70 1.91 1.93
N THR A 84 8.78 2.03 0.99
CA THR A 84 7.96 0.90 0.53
C THR A 84 8.80 -0.15 -0.18
N THR A 85 9.79 0.28 -0.98
CA THR A 85 10.76 -0.60 -1.63
C THR A 85 11.61 -1.36 -0.59
N GLU A 86 12.11 -0.66 0.43
CA GLU A 86 12.90 -1.28 1.52
C GLU A 86 12.06 -2.29 2.33
N TYR A 87 10.79 -1.98 2.62
CA TYR A 87 9.87 -2.92 3.23
C TYR A 87 9.69 -4.19 2.38
N GLY A 88 9.54 -4.03 1.07
CA GLY A 88 9.45 -5.16 0.13
C GLY A 88 10.73 -6.00 0.10
N LYS A 89 11.91 -5.37 0.10
CA LYS A 89 13.20 -6.05 0.16
C LYS A 89 13.38 -6.84 1.47
N LEU A 90 12.99 -6.25 2.60
CA LEU A 90 13.04 -6.94 3.90
C LEU A 90 12.21 -8.23 3.87
N ILE A 91 10.97 -8.18 3.41
CA ILE A 91 10.11 -9.37 3.25
C ILE A 91 10.76 -10.39 2.30
N ALA A 92 11.27 -9.94 1.16
CA ALA A 92 11.89 -10.81 0.15
C ALA A 92 13.20 -11.46 0.63
N SER A 93 13.86 -10.86 1.62
CA SER A 93 15.11 -11.38 2.20
C SER A 93 14.92 -12.59 3.10
N ALA A 94 13.68 -12.96 3.43
CA ALA A 94 13.38 -14.02 4.38
C ALA A 94 14.05 -15.36 4.00
N GLN A 95 14.85 -15.89 4.94
CA GLN A 95 15.48 -17.20 4.87
C GLN A 95 15.17 -17.95 6.16
N ILE A 96 14.12 -18.76 6.13
CA ILE A 96 13.58 -19.43 7.31
C ILE A 96 14.05 -20.89 7.31
N PRO A 97 14.92 -21.28 8.27
CA PRO A 97 15.31 -22.68 8.43
C PRO A 97 14.10 -23.53 8.88
N PHE A 98 13.81 -24.59 8.16
CA PHE A 98 12.74 -25.52 8.51
C PHE A 98 13.03 -26.92 7.94
N GLU A 99 12.95 -27.98 8.74
CA GLU A 99 13.12 -29.39 8.36
C GLU A 99 14.34 -29.64 7.45
N GLY A 100 15.48 -29.04 7.78
CA GLY A 100 16.74 -29.21 7.03
C GLY A 100 16.85 -28.42 5.73
N GLY A 101 15.85 -27.64 5.37
CA GLY A 101 15.86 -26.67 4.26
C GLY A 101 15.87 -25.23 4.74
N VAL A 102 16.01 -24.30 3.79
CA VAL A 102 15.86 -22.86 4.01
C VAL A 102 14.81 -22.35 3.02
N TYR A 103 13.80 -21.66 3.52
CA TYR A 103 12.62 -21.28 2.74
C TYR A 103 12.35 -19.78 2.85
N THR A 104 11.85 -19.19 1.77
CA THR A 104 11.22 -17.88 1.82
C THR A 104 9.84 -17.98 2.50
N LEU A 105 9.25 -16.84 2.85
CA LEU A 105 7.87 -16.79 3.40
C LEU A 105 6.87 -17.52 2.51
N SER A 106 6.95 -17.31 1.18
CA SER A 106 6.06 -17.98 0.21
C SER A 106 6.31 -19.48 0.12
N GLN A 107 7.57 -19.92 0.14
CA GLN A 107 7.95 -21.33 0.07
C GLN A 107 7.57 -22.09 1.35
N LEU A 108 7.43 -21.41 2.49
CA LEU A 108 6.98 -22.02 3.74
C LEU A 108 5.46 -22.29 3.76
N SER A 109 4.70 -21.66 2.89
CA SER A 109 3.23 -21.76 2.86
C SER A 109 2.67 -23.19 2.78
N PRO A 110 3.21 -24.13 1.99
CA PRO A 110 2.70 -25.50 1.97
C PRO A 110 2.78 -26.18 3.34
N PHE A 111 3.83 -25.95 4.11
CA PHE A 111 4.00 -26.53 5.46
C PHE A 111 3.02 -25.91 6.48
N LYS A 112 2.66 -24.64 6.31
CA LYS A 112 1.66 -23.95 7.14
C LYS A 112 0.23 -24.43 6.89
N ASN A 113 0.01 -25.21 5.84
CA ASN A 113 -1.26 -25.83 5.48
C ASN A 113 -1.20 -27.36 5.54
N ASP A 114 -0.17 -27.92 6.15
CA ASP A 114 0.00 -29.37 6.31
C ASP A 114 -1.16 -29.97 7.14
N PRO A 115 -1.71 -31.13 6.76
CA PRO A 115 -2.72 -31.81 7.55
C PRO A 115 -2.23 -32.25 8.94
N ASP A 116 -0.93 -32.49 9.12
CA ASP A 116 -0.34 -32.75 10.44
C ASP A 116 -0.27 -31.46 11.27
N ASP A 117 -1.02 -31.43 12.36
CA ASP A 117 -1.11 -30.28 13.26
C ASP A 117 0.24 -29.88 13.88
N ALA A 118 1.07 -30.84 14.21
CA ALA A 118 2.37 -30.59 14.83
C ALA A 118 3.33 -29.94 13.82
N ARG A 119 3.35 -30.46 12.59
CA ARG A 119 4.15 -29.91 11.49
C ARG A 119 3.68 -28.51 11.09
N ARG A 120 2.36 -28.34 10.96
CA ARG A 120 1.75 -27.04 10.68
C ARG A 120 2.10 -25.99 11.73
N LEU A 121 1.98 -26.35 13.03
CA LEU A 121 2.34 -25.45 14.12
C LEU A 121 3.84 -25.12 14.12
N ALA A 122 4.70 -26.09 13.82
CA ALA A 122 6.15 -25.87 13.74
C ALA A 122 6.50 -24.87 12.62
N ALA A 123 5.87 -24.97 11.44
CA ALA A 123 6.05 -24.01 10.34
C ALA A 123 5.60 -22.60 10.71
N TRP A 124 4.45 -22.44 11.35
CA TRP A 124 3.99 -21.16 11.88
C TRP A 124 4.93 -20.55 12.92
N LYS A 125 5.49 -21.37 13.81
CA LYS A 125 6.49 -20.93 14.80
C LYS A 125 7.80 -20.48 14.15
N ALA A 126 8.26 -21.18 13.11
CA ALA A 126 9.46 -20.80 12.37
C ALA A 126 9.30 -19.43 11.68
N GLU A 127 8.15 -19.20 11.02
CA GLU A 127 7.82 -17.89 10.45
C GLU A 127 7.72 -16.80 11.52
N GLY A 128 7.02 -17.07 12.63
CA GLY A 128 6.89 -16.13 13.74
C GLY A 128 8.23 -15.77 14.39
N ALA A 129 9.18 -16.72 14.46
CA ALA A 129 10.52 -16.47 14.95
C ALA A 129 11.29 -15.50 14.04
N TRP A 130 11.19 -15.67 12.73
CA TRP A 130 11.80 -14.76 11.77
C TRP A 130 11.23 -13.33 11.89
N TYR A 131 9.92 -13.17 11.94
CA TYR A 131 9.29 -11.85 12.16
C TYR A 131 9.69 -11.23 13.50
N LYS A 132 9.84 -12.02 14.54
CA LYS A 132 10.29 -11.53 15.86
C LYS A 132 11.73 -11.05 15.81
N GLU A 133 12.61 -11.75 15.08
CA GLU A 133 14.01 -11.35 14.89
C GLU A 133 14.14 -10.02 14.15
N HIS A 134 13.32 -9.80 13.11
CA HIS A 134 13.35 -8.59 12.29
C HIS A 134 12.33 -7.52 12.74
N GLY A 135 11.70 -7.71 13.89
CA GLY A 135 10.63 -6.83 14.40
C GLY A 135 11.04 -5.36 14.46
N ALA A 136 12.24 -5.07 14.97
CA ALA A 136 12.74 -3.71 15.08
C ALA A 136 12.92 -3.02 13.70
N GLU A 137 13.28 -3.77 12.65
CA GLU A 137 13.42 -3.26 11.29
C GLU A 137 12.03 -2.94 10.71
N PHE A 138 11.06 -3.85 10.87
CA PHE A 138 9.68 -3.62 10.45
C PHE A 138 9.04 -2.42 11.17
N ASP A 139 9.19 -2.36 12.49
CA ASP A 139 8.65 -1.26 13.29
C ASP A 139 9.26 0.08 12.87
N GLY A 140 10.58 0.12 12.64
CA GLY A 140 11.27 1.33 12.19
C GLY A 140 10.82 1.82 10.81
N LEU A 141 10.62 0.93 9.84
CA LEU A 141 10.10 1.27 8.52
C LEU A 141 8.63 1.72 8.60
N TYR A 142 7.82 1.03 9.39
CA TYR A 142 6.41 1.38 9.57
C TYR A 142 6.24 2.74 10.24
N ASP A 143 7.00 3.02 11.29
CA ASP A 143 6.99 4.30 12.00
C ASP A 143 7.34 5.46 11.05
N GLN A 144 8.41 5.31 10.27
CA GLN A 144 8.79 6.29 9.25
C GLN A 144 7.67 6.53 8.23
N LEU A 145 7.02 5.47 7.73
CA LEU A 145 5.90 5.57 6.79
C LEU A 145 4.70 6.29 7.41
N VAL A 146 4.37 6.01 8.67
CA VAL A 146 3.26 6.67 9.38
C VAL A 146 3.50 8.17 9.51
N HIS A 147 4.69 8.56 9.97
CA HIS A 147 5.05 9.98 10.14
C HIS A 147 5.12 10.72 8.81
N LEU A 148 5.71 10.09 7.78
CA LEU A 148 5.81 10.66 6.45
C LEU A 148 4.42 10.90 5.83
N ARG A 149 3.55 9.91 5.91
CA ARG A 149 2.17 10.00 5.41
C ARG A 149 1.34 11.04 6.15
N ASP A 150 1.50 11.14 7.46
CA ASP A 150 0.84 12.18 8.26
C ASP A 150 1.31 13.57 7.84
N THR A 151 2.61 13.74 7.57
CA THR A 151 3.19 14.97 7.03
C THR A 151 2.59 15.32 5.67
N MET A 152 2.46 14.35 4.75
CA MET A 152 1.82 14.56 3.46
C MET A 152 0.36 15.04 3.62
N GLY A 153 -0.40 14.40 4.51
CA GLY A 153 -1.77 14.80 4.79
C GLY A 153 -1.86 16.25 5.29
N LYS A 154 -1.00 16.63 6.23
CA LYS A 154 -0.95 18.00 6.78
C LYS A 154 -0.50 19.04 5.76
N LYS A 155 0.47 18.74 4.89
CA LYS A 155 0.90 19.63 3.80
C LYS A 155 -0.23 19.91 2.81
N LEU A 156 -1.12 18.96 2.59
CA LEU A 156 -2.31 19.13 1.76
C LEU A 156 -3.50 19.79 2.49
N GLY A 157 -3.30 20.26 3.73
CA GLY A 157 -4.32 20.95 4.52
C GLY A 157 -5.31 20.03 5.23
N TYR A 158 -5.06 18.72 5.28
CA TYR A 158 -5.87 17.78 6.04
C TYR A 158 -5.41 17.68 7.51
N GLU A 159 -6.29 17.21 8.39
CA GLU A 159 -5.97 16.97 9.80
C GLU A 159 -4.84 15.93 9.98
N GLY A 160 -4.73 14.97 9.02
CA GLY A 160 -3.72 13.93 8.98
C GLY A 160 -3.90 13.05 7.75
N TYR A 161 -3.23 11.88 7.75
CA TYR A 161 -3.22 10.99 6.56
C TYR A 161 -4.57 10.36 6.23
N THR A 162 -5.48 10.16 7.18
CA THR A 162 -6.71 9.38 6.95
C THR A 162 -7.52 9.92 5.75
N THR A 163 -7.73 11.23 5.66
CA THR A 163 -8.46 11.85 4.55
C THR A 163 -7.72 11.68 3.21
N LEU A 164 -6.44 11.98 3.20
CA LEU A 164 -5.58 11.78 2.04
C LEU A 164 -5.60 10.32 1.58
N GLY A 165 -5.50 9.37 2.52
CA GLY A 165 -5.56 7.94 2.24
C GLY A 165 -6.86 7.50 1.57
N TYR A 166 -8.01 8.07 1.95
CA TYR A 166 -9.29 7.83 1.27
C TYR A 166 -9.25 8.30 -0.19
N TYR A 167 -8.70 9.48 -0.48
CA TYR A 167 -8.55 9.97 -1.85
C TYR A 167 -7.55 9.12 -2.65
N ARG A 168 -6.39 8.79 -2.08
CA ARG A 168 -5.38 7.94 -2.73
C ARG A 168 -5.87 6.52 -3.05
N MET A 169 -6.84 6.00 -2.29
CA MET A 169 -7.51 4.74 -2.59
C MET A 169 -8.64 4.86 -3.61
N GLY A 170 -8.87 6.04 -4.20
CA GLY A 170 -9.91 6.26 -5.21
C GLY A 170 -11.33 6.01 -4.69
N ARG A 171 -11.58 6.23 -3.40
CA ARG A 171 -12.90 6.00 -2.80
C ARG A 171 -13.89 7.07 -3.24
N ASN A 172 -14.71 6.75 -4.22
CA ASN A 172 -15.63 7.67 -4.90
C ASN A 172 -17.12 7.43 -4.55
N CYS A 173 -17.48 6.29 -3.95
CA CYS A 173 -18.88 5.90 -3.72
C CYS A 173 -19.24 5.69 -2.24
N TYR A 174 -18.31 5.85 -1.31
CA TYR A 174 -18.56 5.79 0.13
C TYR A 174 -17.59 6.68 0.91
N THR A 175 -18.03 7.10 2.09
CA THR A 175 -17.32 8.02 2.97
C THR A 175 -16.73 7.31 4.20
N LYS A 176 -15.90 8.03 4.97
CA LYS A 176 -15.43 7.56 6.29
C LYS A 176 -16.62 7.22 7.21
N ALA A 177 -17.70 8.02 7.20
CA ALA A 177 -18.87 7.77 8.02
C ALA A 177 -19.60 6.46 7.66
N ASP A 178 -19.59 6.08 6.37
CA ASP A 178 -20.17 4.80 5.93
C ASP A 178 -19.33 3.63 6.40
N VAL A 179 -18.00 3.76 6.36
CA VAL A 179 -17.08 2.75 6.93
C VAL A 179 -17.22 2.64 8.45
N GLU A 180 -17.46 3.74 9.16
CA GLU A 180 -17.73 3.72 10.61
C GLU A 180 -19.00 2.94 10.96
N LYS A 181 -20.08 3.13 10.18
CA LYS A 181 -21.32 2.34 10.32
C LYS A 181 -21.06 0.84 10.10
N PHE A 182 -20.29 0.50 9.06
CA PHE A 182 -19.92 -0.90 8.80
C PHE A 182 -19.12 -1.49 9.96
N ARG A 183 -18.08 -0.78 10.45
CA ARG A 183 -17.28 -1.24 11.60
C ARG A 183 -18.11 -1.42 12.86
N ALA A 184 -19.04 -0.50 13.14
CA ALA A 184 -19.96 -0.63 14.26
C ALA A 184 -20.84 -1.88 14.15
N ALA A 185 -21.31 -2.21 12.95
CA ALA A 185 -22.07 -3.43 12.69
C ALA A 185 -21.22 -4.69 12.91
N VAL A 186 -19.95 -4.70 12.46
CA VAL A 186 -19.01 -5.80 12.72
C VAL A 186 -18.81 -6.02 14.22
N VAL A 187 -18.51 -4.96 14.96
CA VAL A 187 -18.33 -5.04 16.42
C VAL A 187 -19.57 -5.56 17.10
N LYS A 188 -20.74 -5.12 16.68
CA LYS A 188 -22.03 -5.51 17.31
C LYS A 188 -22.45 -6.95 17.00
N TYR A 189 -22.23 -7.43 15.78
CA TYR A 189 -22.82 -8.69 15.31
C TYR A 189 -21.77 -9.78 15.03
N ILE A 190 -20.61 -9.45 14.50
CA ILE A 190 -19.61 -10.42 14.06
C ILE A 190 -18.66 -10.80 15.20
N VAL A 191 -18.20 -9.82 15.97
CA VAL A 191 -17.25 -10.09 17.09
C VAL A 191 -17.86 -11.06 18.11
N PRO A 192 -19.10 -10.87 18.63
CA PRO A 192 -19.69 -11.84 19.56
C PRO A 192 -19.88 -13.23 18.96
N LEU A 193 -20.16 -13.31 17.64
CA LEU A 193 -20.25 -14.58 16.95
C LEU A 193 -18.88 -15.28 16.89
N ALA A 194 -17.82 -14.56 16.53
CA ALA A 194 -16.46 -15.08 16.54
C ALA A 194 -16.04 -15.56 17.94
N ASP A 195 -16.32 -14.77 19.00
CA ASP A 195 -16.05 -15.14 20.39
C ASP A 195 -16.79 -16.41 20.85
N SER A 196 -17.92 -16.72 20.22
CA SER A 196 -18.67 -17.96 20.52
C SER A 196 -18.10 -19.21 19.84
N ILE A 197 -17.23 -19.03 18.84
CA ILE A 197 -16.62 -20.11 18.05
C ILE A 197 -15.22 -20.47 18.58
N TYR A 198 -14.48 -19.49 19.09
CA TYR A 198 -13.13 -19.61 19.63
C TYR A 198 -13.11 -19.70 21.16
#